data_aab376f3ff80f9a80782fcba17b8277e
#
_entry.id   aab376f3ff80f9a80782fcba17b8277e
#
_cell.length_a   1.000
_cell.length_b   1.000
_cell.length_c   1.000
_cell.angle_alpha   90.00
_cell.angle_beta   90.00
_cell.angle_gamma   90.00
#
_symmetry.space_group_name_H-M   'P 1'
#
loop_
_entity.id
_entity.type
_entity.pdbx_description
1 polymer ?
#
loop_
_entity_poly.entity_id
_entity_poly.type
_entity_poly.pdbx_seq_one_letter_code
_entity_poly.pdbx_strand_id
1 'polypeptide(L)'
;MRYICALTIAGSDCSGGAGIQADIKTMSALGVYAAAAITSITVQNTKGVKAVHGVNPLIVADQIKAVMDDIKPDAVKIGMVNDCATIHAIADTLKYYPRCPIVMDPIMVSTSGFNLMKQDALELFCDSLLPISTLLTPNLPEAEILSNMKINSIDAMDIAAQKIMSLSCNAVLIKGGHIDGGEKVDRLYMANGCVQTFTHKTIDTRNTHGTGCTLSSAIISFIARGLDLVDAIAAAKNYLSQALEVGKDIHIGEGHGPVNHLFNPEKLITL
;
A
#
# COMPACT_ATOMS: atom_id res chain seq x y z
N MET A 1 13.21 -12.12 -23.31
CA MET A 1 11.79 -12.01 -22.96
C MET A 1 11.65 -12.36 -21.49
N ARG A 2 11.08 -11.47 -20.67
CA ARG A 2 10.82 -11.70 -19.24
C ARG A 2 9.45 -11.14 -18.86
N TYR A 3 8.89 -11.59 -17.76
CA TYR A 3 7.66 -10.99 -17.24
C TYR A 3 7.96 -9.64 -16.57
N ILE A 4 6.98 -8.72 -16.60
CA ILE A 4 6.96 -7.57 -15.69
C ILE A 4 6.82 -8.13 -14.27
N CYS A 5 7.69 -7.68 -13.35
CA CYS A 5 7.74 -8.19 -11.98
C CYS A 5 7.65 -7.06 -10.96
N ALA A 6 6.92 -7.28 -9.88
CA ALA A 6 6.93 -6.41 -8.71
C ALA A 6 7.22 -7.21 -7.44
N LEU A 7 7.96 -6.59 -6.51
CA LEU A 7 8.23 -7.13 -5.18
C LEU A 7 7.30 -6.46 -4.17
N THR A 8 6.56 -7.24 -3.38
CA THR A 8 5.92 -6.73 -2.16
C THR A 8 6.76 -7.08 -0.92
N ILE A 9 6.96 -6.09 -0.04
CA ILE A 9 7.62 -6.21 1.26
C ILE A 9 6.56 -5.87 2.31
N ALA A 10 5.93 -6.88 2.92
CA ALA A 10 4.79 -6.66 3.82
C ALA A 10 4.53 -7.85 4.76
N GLY A 11 3.63 -7.66 5.69
CA GLY A 11 3.13 -8.74 6.56
C GLY A 11 2.23 -9.71 5.81
N SER A 12 2.17 -10.95 6.32
CA SER A 12 1.31 -12.02 5.82
C SER A 12 -0.01 -12.04 6.58
N ASP A 13 -1.13 -11.95 5.88
CA ASP A 13 -2.49 -12.13 6.41
C ASP A 13 -3.00 -13.53 6.11
N CYS A 14 -3.08 -14.39 7.14
CA CYS A 14 -3.53 -15.78 6.97
C CYS A 14 -5.00 -15.90 6.53
N SER A 15 -5.82 -14.85 6.67
CA SER A 15 -7.18 -14.83 6.14
C SER A 15 -7.24 -14.56 4.63
N GLY A 16 -6.12 -14.10 4.04
CA GLY A 16 -5.97 -13.92 2.61
C GLY A 16 -6.55 -12.64 2.04
N GLY A 17 -7.05 -11.72 2.88
CA GLY A 17 -7.75 -10.50 2.43
C GLY A 17 -6.86 -9.26 2.34
N ALA A 18 -5.73 -9.23 3.07
CA ALA A 18 -4.80 -8.11 3.11
C ALA A 18 -3.34 -8.60 3.02
N GLY A 19 -2.38 -7.72 3.33
CA GLY A 19 -0.96 -8.04 3.34
C GLY A 19 -0.46 -8.59 2.01
N ILE A 20 0.61 -9.40 2.07
CA ILE A 20 1.19 -10.01 0.85
C ILE A 20 0.18 -10.81 0.03
N GLN A 21 -0.84 -11.40 0.66
CA GLN A 21 -1.86 -12.18 -0.05
C GLN A 21 -2.73 -11.30 -0.95
N ALA A 22 -3.16 -10.14 -0.47
CA ALA A 22 -3.86 -9.16 -1.30
C ALA A 22 -2.95 -8.60 -2.38
N ASP A 23 -1.69 -8.32 -2.03
CA ASP A 23 -0.70 -7.77 -2.95
C ASP A 23 -0.43 -8.74 -4.11
N ILE A 24 -0.13 -10.01 -3.82
CA ILE A 24 0.11 -11.05 -4.83
C ILE A 24 -1.11 -11.24 -5.73
N LYS A 25 -2.31 -11.34 -5.14
CA LYS A 25 -3.56 -11.48 -5.91
C LYS A 25 -3.78 -10.30 -6.84
N THR A 26 -3.58 -9.08 -6.35
CA THR A 26 -3.75 -7.84 -7.13
C THR A 26 -2.75 -7.76 -8.26
N MET A 27 -1.46 -7.92 -7.98
CA MET A 27 -0.38 -7.88 -8.98
C MET A 27 -0.62 -8.95 -10.05
N SER A 28 -0.93 -10.19 -9.62
CA SER A 28 -1.22 -11.29 -10.55
C SER A 28 -2.46 -11.03 -11.40
N ALA A 29 -3.53 -10.48 -10.83
CA ALA A 29 -4.74 -10.12 -11.56
C ALA A 29 -4.50 -9.02 -12.61
N LEU A 30 -3.49 -8.18 -12.40
CA LEU A 30 -3.06 -7.12 -13.32
C LEU A 30 -1.91 -7.54 -14.25
N GLY A 31 -1.67 -8.84 -14.41
CA GLY A 31 -0.67 -9.38 -15.34
C GLY A 31 0.78 -9.17 -14.92
N VAL A 32 1.06 -8.87 -13.65
CA VAL A 32 2.40 -8.65 -13.10
C VAL A 32 2.83 -9.86 -12.26
N TYR A 33 4.03 -10.37 -12.51
CA TYR A 33 4.61 -11.43 -11.67
C TYR A 33 4.93 -10.88 -10.29
N ALA A 34 4.36 -11.48 -9.26
CA ALA A 34 4.49 -11.00 -7.88
C ALA A 34 5.53 -11.82 -7.11
N ALA A 35 6.60 -11.17 -6.66
CA ALA A 35 7.52 -11.69 -5.64
C ALA A 35 7.18 -11.09 -4.26
N ALA A 36 7.54 -11.77 -3.17
CA ALA A 36 7.23 -11.30 -1.82
C ALA A 36 8.38 -11.50 -0.84
N ALA A 37 8.63 -10.49 0.02
CA ALA A 37 9.43 -10.57 1.23
C ALA A 37 8.52 -10.33 2.45
N ILE A 38 8.46 -11.30 3.36
CA ILE A 38 7.52 -11.29 4.49
C ILE A 38 8.18 -10.61 5.69
N THR A 39 7.56 -9.53 6.19
CA THR A 39 8.01 -8.78 7.37
C THR A 39 7.47 -9.33 8.69
N SER A 40 6.25 -9.90 8.66
CA SER A 40 5.58 -10.45 9.83
C SER A 40 4.50 -11.45 9.42
N ILE A 41 4.10 -12.29 10.36
CA ILE A 41 2.99 -13.23 10.23
C ILE A 41 1.89 -12.79 11.18
N THR A 42 0.66 -12.59 10.68
CA THR A 42 -0.48 -12.26 11.53
C THR A 42 -1.34 -13.49 11.82
N VAL A 43 -1.87 -13.54 13.04
CA VAL A 43 -3.00 -14.40 13.39
C VAL A 43 -4.25 -13.55 13.25
N GLN A 44 -4.93 -13.67 12.12
CA GLN A 44 -5.99 -12.76 11.69
C GLN A 44 -7.12 -13.50 11.01
N ASN A 45 -8.33 -12.96 11.10
CA ASN A 45 -9.50 -13.36 10.33
C ASN A 45 -10.36 -12.13 10.01
N THR A 46 -11.55 -12.32 9.42
CA THR A 46 -12.45 -11.22 9.05
C THR A 46 -12.94 -10.37 10.23
N LYS A 47 -12.83 -10.86 11.47
CA LYS A 47 -13.21 -10.14 12.69
C LYS A 47 -12.06 -9.27 13.24
N GLY A 48 -10.81 -9.49 12.81
CA GLY A 48 -9.66 -8.67 13.20
C GLY A 48 -8.37 -9.45 13.46
N VAL A 49 -7.34 -8.70 13.87
CA VAL A 49 -6.01 -9.20 14.22
C VAL A 49 -6.00 -9.66 15.67
N LYS A 50 -5.52 -10.88 15.93
CA LYS A 50 -5.35 -11.44 17.28
C LYS A 50 -3.91 -11.38 17.76
N ALA A 51 -2.95 -11.57 16.86
CA ALA A 51 -1.52 -11.53 17.16
C ALA A 51 -0.70 -11.19 15.91
N VAL A 52 0.48 -10.64 16.13
CA VAL A 52 1.49 -10.36 15.09
C VAL A 52 2.83 -10.92 15.56
N HIS A 53 3.48 -11.71 14.71
CA HIS A 53 4.83 -12.21 14.93
C HIS A 53 5.76 -11.65 13.86
N GLY A 54 6.76 -10.83 14.27
CA GLY A 54 7.76 -10.27 13.36
C GLY A 54 8.70 -11.35 12.84
N VAL A 55 9.00 -11.32 11.56
CA VAL A 55 10.08 -12.12 10.98
C VAL A 55 11.41 -11.49 11.38
N ASN A 56 12.43 -12.32 11.64
CA ASN A 56 13.76 -11.82 11.97
C ASN A 56 14.24 -10.82 10.89
N PRO A 57 14.68 -9.61 11.26
CA PRO A 57 15.07 -8.56 10.31
C PRO A 57 16.16 -8.99 9.33
N LEU A 58 17.10 -9.86 9.73
CA LEU A 58 18.11 -10.42 8.83
C LEU A 58 17.46 -11.30 7.76
N ILE A 59 16.46 -12.09 8.13
CA ILE A 59 15.71 -12.91 7.16
C ILE A 59 14.91 -12.04 6.20
N VAL A 60 14.35 -10.91 6.68
CA VAL A 60 13.67 -9.93 5.80
C VAL A 60 14.67 -9.36 4.78
N ALA A 61 15.84 -8.93 5.24
CA ALA A 61 16.90 -8.43 4.36
C ALA A 61 17.33 -9.49 3.32
N ASP A 62 17.51 -10.73 3.75
CA ASP A 62 17.96 -11.82 2.87
C ASP A 62 16.88 -12.23 1.85
N GLN A 63 15.58 -12.19 2.20
CA GLN A 63 14.49 -12.35 1.23
C GLN A 63 14.54 -11.25 0.15
N ILE A 64 14.74 -9.99 0.55
CA ILE A 64 14.83 -8.86 -0.39
C ILE A 64 16.03 -9.06 -1.31
N LYS A 65 17.22 -9.36 -0.77
CA LYS A 65 18.42 -9.61 -1.57
C LYS A 65 18.22 -10.75 -2.56
N ALA A 66 17.68 -11.88 -2.12
CA ALA A 66 17.43 -13.03 -2.98
C ALA A 66 16.57 -12.69 -4.20
N VAL A 67 15.54 -11.86 -4.01
CA VAL A 67 14.68 -11.40 -5.11
C VAL A 67 15.37 -10.35 -5.98
N MET A 68 16.04 -9.36 -5.36
CA MET A 68 16.69 -8.27 -6.07
C MET A 68 17.90 -8.75 -6.90
N ASP A 69 18.66 -9.74 -6.42
CA ASP A 69 19.84 -10.26 -7.10
C ASP A 69 19.50 -11.08 -8.35
N ASP A 70 18.42 -11.86 -8.30
CA ASP A 70 18.05 -12.81 -9.36
C ASP A 70 16.89 -12.30 -10.22
N ILE A 71 15.72 -12.00 -9.62
CA ILE A 71 14.50 -11.65 -10.34
C ILE A 71 14.54 -10.20 -10.87
N LYS A 72 15.15 -9.28 -10.13
CA LYS A 72 15.30 -7.86 -10.47
C LYS A 72 13.95 -7.20 -10.80
N PRO A 73 13.07 -7.03 -9.81
CA PRO A 73 11.72 -6.50 -10.01
C PRO A 73 11.76 -5.08 -10.60
N ASP A 74 10.77 -4.76 -11.42
CA ASP A 74 10.60 -3.44 -12.07
C ASP A 74 10.11 -2.39 -11.09
N ALA A 75 9.45 -2.81 -9.98
CA ALA A 75 8.89 -1.93 -8.97
C ALA A 75 8.74 -2.65 -7.62
N VAL A 76 8.66 -1.88 -6.53
CA VAL A 76 8.54 -2.38 -5.16
C VAL A 76 7.33 -1.76 -4.48
N LYS A 77 6.54 -2.57 -3.76
CA LYS A 77 5.54 -2.09 -2.81
C LYS A 77 6.02 -2.39 -1.40
N ILE A 78 5.98 -1.40 -0.52
CA ILE A 78 6.22 -1.59 0.92
C ILE A 78 4.88 -1.39 1.65
N GLY A 79 4.48 -2.40 2.41
CA GLY A 79 3.26 -2.35 3.23
C GLY A 79 3.58 -2.32 4.72
N MET A 80 2.98 -3.24 5.48
CA MET A 80 3.15 -3.31 6.92
C MET A 80 4.59 -3.60 7.33
N VAL A 81 5.20 -2.64 8.06
CA VAL A 81 6.49 -2.75 8.74
C VAL A 81 6.27 -2.33 10.19
N ASN A 82 6.61 -3.18 11.13
CA ASN A 82 6.13 -3.04 12.51
C ASN A 82 7.16 -2.54 13.53
N ASP A 83 8.46 -2.58 13.26
CA ASP A 83 9.50 -2.15 14.21
C ASP A 83 10.75 -1.57 13.55
N CYS A 84 11.56 -0.88 14.36
CA CYS A 84 12.77 -0.19 13.93
C CYS A 84 13.79 -1.13 13.26
N ALA A 85 13.97 -2.33 13.78
CA ALA A 85 14.96 -3.26 13.23
C ALA A 85 14.59 -3.73 11.82
N THR A 86 13.30 -3.95 11.57
CA THR A 86 12.78 -4.29 10.25
C THR A 86 12.86 -3.11 9.28
N ILE A 87 12.58 -1.87 9.75
CA ILE A 87 12.73 -0.64 8.94
C ILE A 87 14.18 -0.48 8.49
N HIS A 88 15.15 -0.59 9.41
CA HIS A 88 16.58 -0.54 9.09
C HIS A 88 16.97 -1.62 8.08
N ALA A 89 16.55 -2.87 8.30
CA ALA A 89 16.86 -3.98 7.42
C ALA A 89 16.37 -3.73 5.97
N ILE A 90 15.15 -3.20 5.80
CA ILE A 90 14.59 -2.87 4.49
C ILE A 90 15.35 -1.69 3.86
N ALA A 91 15.47 -0.57 4.58
CA ALA A 91 16.09 0.64 4.05
C ALA A 91 17.54 0.42 3.66
N ASP A 92 18.34 -0.22 4.53
CA ASP A 92 19.73 -0.50 4.28
C ASP A 92 19.93 -1.49 3.11
N THR A 93 19.06 -2.50 3.00
CA THR A 93 19.15 -3.44 1.88
C THR A 93 18.82 -2.76 0.56
N LEU A 94 17.72 -2.01 0.47
CA LEU A 94 17.31 -1.36 -0.79
C LEU A 94 18.30 -0.31 -1.30
N LYS A 95 19.11 0.32 -0.43
CA LYS A 95 20.15 1.28 -0.83
C LYS A 95 21.23 0.69 -1.76
N TYR A 96 21.47 -0.62 -1.71
CA TYR A 96 22.50 -1.30 -2.52
C TYR A 96 22.03 -1.60 -3.95
N TYR A 97 20.75 -1.42 -4.24
CA TYR A 97 20.18 -1.76 -5.55
C TYR A 97 19.86 -0.51 -6.37
N PRO A 98 19.84 -0.65 -7.72
CA PRO A 98 19.39 0.43 -8.58
C PRO A 98 18.00 0.92 -8.16
N ARG A 99 17.78 2.23 -8.22
CA ARG A 99 16.49 2.81 -7.88
C ARG A 99 15.41 2.31 -8.85
N CYS A 100 14.35 1.76 -8.30
CA CYS A 100 13.10 1.46 -8.98
C CYS A 100 11.94 2.19 -8.27
N PRO A 101 10.79 2.35 -8.91
CA PRO A 101 9.61 2.93 -8.26
C PRO A 101 9.23 2.16 -6.98
N ILE A 102 8.94 2.90 -5.89
CA ILE A 102 8.51 2.35 -4.62
C ILE A 102 7.19 3.00 -4.20
N VAL A 103 6.11 2.22 -4.12
CA VAL A 103 4.85 2.66 -3.51
C VAL A 103 4.80 2.16 -2.07
N MET A 104 4.58 3.10 -1.14
CA MET A 104 4.56 2.84 0.29
C MET A 104 3.15 3.06 0.86
N ASP A 105 2.60 2.02 1.48
CA ASP A 105 1.34 2.08 2.21
C ASP A 105 1.67 2.09 3.72
N PRO A 106 1.52 3.23 4.42
CA PRO A 106 2.00 3.40 5.79
C PRO A 106 1.00 2.80 6.79
N ILE A 107 0.86 1.48 6.78
CA ILE A 107 -0.12 0.76 7.59
C ILE A 107 0.28 0.84 9.07
N MET A 108 -0.32 1.77 9.81
CA MET A 108 -0.08 2.00 11.24
C MET A 108 -1.08 1.27 12.12
N VAL A 109 -2.34 1.20 11.68
CA VAL A 109 -3.45 0.59 12.43
C VAL A 109 -4.27 -0.30 11.49
N SER A 110 -4.65 -1.48 11.97
CA SER A 110 -5.56 -2.36 11.20
C SER A 110 -6.98 -1.79 11.13
N THR A 111 -7.79 -2.28 10.20
CA THR A 111 -9.23 -1.94 10.10
C THR A 111 -9.98 -2.24 11.40
N SER A 112 -9.50 -3.18 12.22
CA SER A 112 -10.07 -3.52 13.53
C SER A 112 -9.52 -2.69 14.69
N GLY A 113 -8.66 -1.69 14.44
CA GLY A 113 -8.09 -0.81 15.48
C GLY A 113 -6.84 -1.34 16.19
N PHE A 114 -6.27 -2.46 15.71
CA PHE A 114 -5.03 -3.00 16.28
C PHE A 114 -3.82 -2.21 15.79
N ASN A 115 -2.95 -1.75 16.72
CA ASN A 115 -1.70 -1.05 16.36
C ASN A 115 -0.73 -2.03 15.69
N LEU A 116 -0.36 -1.74 14.44
CA LEU A 116 0.51 -2.57 13.62
C LEU A 116 1.95 -2.03 13.56
N MET A 117 2.14 -0.73 13.80
CA MET A 117 3.45 -0.09 13.90
C MET A 117 3.70 0.32 15.34
N LYS A 118 4.90 0.07 15.87
CA LYS A 118 5.31 0.56 17.19
C LYS A 118 5.56 2.06 17.12
N GLN A 119 5.28 2.76 18.22
CA GLN A 119 5.37 4.22 18.27
C GLN A 119 6.79 4.75 18.04
N ASP A 120 7.81 4.04 18.51
CA ASP A 120 9.23 4.36 18.32
C ASP A 120 9.71 4.15 16.87
N ALA A 121 8.94 3.42 16.07
CA ALA A 121 9.28 3.13 14.67
C ALA A 121 8.84 4.24 13.70
N LEU A 122 7.94 5.15 14.10
CA LEU A 122 7.39 6.16 13.20
C LEU A 122 8.43 7.17 12.70
N GLU A 123 9.27 7.71 13.61
CA GLU A 123 10.34 8.64 13.24
C GLU A 123 11.30 7.98 12.26
N LEU A 124 11.75 6.77 12.59
CA LEU A 124 12.66 6.01 11.72
C LEU A 124 12.04 5.68 10.37
N PHE A 125 10.74 5.36 10.33
CA PHE A 125 9.98 5.18 9.09
C PHE A 125 10.04 6.43 8.22
N CYS A 126 9.80 7.61 8.82
CA CYS A 126 9.87 8.88 8.11
C CYS A 126 11.30 9.18 7.61
N ASP A 127 12.31 8.95 8.42
CA ASP A 127 13.69 9.31 8.09
C ASP A 127 14.36 8.34 7.10
N SER A 128 13.96 7.07 7.12
CA SER A 128 14.67 6.03 6.36
C SER A 128 13.92 5.54 5.13
N LEU A 129 12.59 5.48 5.16
CA LEU A 129 11.79 4.90 4.08
C LEU A 129 11.09 5.96 3.21
N LEU A 130 10.61 7.09 3.78
CA LEU A 130 9.98 8.13 2.95
C LEU A 130 10.90 8.71 1.88
N PRO A 131 12.21 8.98 2.14
CA PRO A 131 13.09 9.56 1.12
C PRO A 131 13.34 8.65 -0.09
N ILE A 132 13.14 7.34 0.05
CA ILE A 132 13.30 6.38 -1.05
C ILE A 132 11.97 6.07 -1.76
N SER A 133 10.84 6.54 -1.23
CA SER A 133 9.52 6.29 -1.82
C SER A 133 9.25 7.16 -3.04
N THR A 134 8.60 6.60 -4.06
CA THR A 134 8.04 7.34 -5.19
C THR A 134 6.68 7.93 -4.81
N LEU A 135 5.89 7.17 -4.06
CA LEU A 135 4.55 7.55 -3.62
C LEU A 135 4.27 6.98 -2.23
N LEU A 136 3.73 7.81 -1.35
CA LEU A 136 3.12 7.42 -0.08
C LEU A 136 1.59 7.46 -0.19
N THR A 137 0.88 6.47 0.37
CA THR A 137 -0.59 6.35 0.22
C THR A 137 -1.33 6.32 1.56
N PRO A 138 -1.24 7.34 2.43
CA PRO A 138 -1.90 7.33 3.73
C PRO A 138 -3.42 7.51 3.59
N ASN A 139 -4.19 6.87 4.47
CA ASN A 139 -5.57 7.27 4.75
C ASN A 139 -5.59 8.50 5.69
N LEU A 140 -6.80 9.07 5.95
CA LEU A 140 -6.90 10.27 6.81
C LEU A 140 -6.29 10.08 8.20
N PRO A 141 -6.58 9.01 8.97
CA PRO A 141 -5.92 8.77 10.26
C PRO A 141 -4.40 8.69 10.18
N GLU A 142 -3.85 8.01 9.16
CA GLU A 142 -2.41 7.91 8.93
C GLU A 142 -1.80 9.27 8.54
N ALA A 143 -2.49 10.04 7.70
CA ALA A 143 -2.07 11.38 7.34
C ALA A 143 -2.10 12.35 8.53
N GLU A 144 -3.09 12.23 9.45
CA GLU A 144 -3.15 12.97 10.70
C GLU A 144 -1.94 12.66 11.61
N ILE A 145 -1.57 11.39 11.72
CA ILE A 145 -0.39 10.96 12.49
C ILE A 145 0.88 11.55 11.89
N LEU A 146 1.09 11.36 10.58
CA LEU A 146 2.29 11.83 9.87
C LEU A 146 2.44 13.35 9.88
N SER A 147 1.34 14.09 9.76
CA SER A 147 1.35 15.56 9.74
C SER A 147 1.26 16.20 11.13
N ASN A 148 0.99 15.40 12.16
CA ASN A 148 0.69 15.84 13.53
C ASN A 148 -0.40 16.93 13.56
N MET A 149 -1.52 16.73 12.83
CA MET A 149 -2.67 17.63 12.81
C MET A 149 -3.96 16.90 12.45
N LYS A 150 -5.12 17.49 12.82
CA LYS A 150 -6.43 16.98 12.42
C LYS A 150 -6.79 17.42 11.00
N ILE A 151 -7.43 16.53 10.25
CA ILE A 151 -7.85 16.74 8.86
C ILE A 151 -9.38 16.63 8.81
N ASN A 152 -10.05 17.78 8.79
CA ASN A 152 -11.52 17.88 8.77
C ASN A 152 -12.05 18.68 7.58
N SER A 153 -11.18 19.13 6.68
CA SER A 153 -11.52 19.86 5.46
C SER A 153 -10.48 19.60 4.37
N ILE A 154 -10.78 20.01 3.15
CA ILE A 154 -9.84 19.96 2.03
C ILE A 154 -8.62 20.86 2.31
N ASP A 155 -8.82 22.06 2.84
CA ASP A 155 -7.73 22.97 3.19
C ASP A 155 -6.80 22.35 4.26
N ALA A 156 -7.38 21.70 5.26
CA ALA A 156 -6.58 20.97 6.26
C ALA A 156 -5.81 19.80 5.64
N MET A 157 -6.39 19.12 4.64
CA MET A 157 -5.71 18.06 3.89
C MET A 157 -4.53 18.62 3.09
N ASP A 158 -4.69 19.80 2.46
CA ASP A 158 -3.61 20.46 1.71
C ASP A 158 -2.45 20.84 2.63
N ILE A 159 -2.74 21.37 3.82
CA ILE A 159 -1.72 21.70 4.82
C ILE A 159 -1.02 20.43 5.34
N ALA A 160 -1.78 19.37 5.62
CA ALA A 160 -1.23 18.09 6.05
C ALA A 160 -0.30 17.48 5.00
N ALA A 161 -0.70 17.54 3.73
CA ALA A 161 0.13 17.07 2.62
C ALA A 161 1.46 17.82 2.52
N GLN A 162 1.44 19.15 2.67
CA GLN A 162 2.67 19.95 2.68
C GLN A 162 3.63 19.55 3.82
N LYS A 163 3.10 19.28 5.01
CA LYS A 163 3.90 18.79 6.14
C LYS A 163 4.47 17.40 5.85
N ILE A 164 3.69 16.47 5.29
CA ILE A 164 4.18 15.14 4.93
C ILE A 164 5.24 15.22 3.83
N MET A 165 5.04 16.09 2.82
CA MET A 165 6.02 16.32 1.76
C MET A 165 7.34 16.88 2.31
N SER A 166 7.29 17.69 3.38
CA SER A 166 8.51 18.21 4.04
C SER A 166 9.35 17.14 4.76
N LEU A 167 8.79 15.92 4.96
CA LEU A 167 9.52 14.74 5.45
C LEU A 167 10.29 14.01 4.32
N SER A 168 10.62 14.71 3.24
CA SER A 168 11.35 14.17 2.07
C SER A 168 10.57 13.14 1.22
N CYS A 169 9.23 13.19 1.26
CA CYS A 169 8.38 12.38 0.41
C CYS A 169 8.27 12.99 -0.99
N ASN A 170 8.40 12.18 -2.06
CA ASN A 170 8.34 12.67 -3.44
C ASN A 170 6.91 12.95 -3.92
N ALA A 171 5.96 12.14 -3.50
CA ALA A 171 4.53 12.33 -3.75
C ALA A 171 3.70 11.68 -2.64
N VAL A 172 2.54 12.25 -2.33
CA VAL A 172 1.60 11.69 -1.36
C VAL A 172 0.19 11.66 -1.92
N LEU A 173 -0.45 10.51 -1.87
CA LEU A 173 -1.87 10.30 -2.17
C LEU A 173 -2.63 10.18 -0.84
N ILE A 174 -3.23 11.25 -0.35
CA ILE A 174 -4.09 11.18 0.83
C ILE A 174 -5.45 10.64 0.42
N LYS A 175 -5.81 9.48 1.01
CA LYS A 175 -7.10 8.82 0.79
C LYS A 175 -8.14 9.49 1.70
N GLY A 176 -8.94 10.41 1.13
CA GLY A 176 -9.70 11.37 1.90
C GLY A 176 -11.00 10.88 2.52
N GLY A 177 -11.60 9.82 2.04
CA GLY A 177 -12.91 9.40 2.56
C GLY A 177 -13.99 10.48 2.39
N HIS A 178 -14.97 10.56 3.30
CA HIS A 178 -16.09 11.51 3.25
C HIS A 178 -15.69 12.79 4.00
N ILE A 179 -15.18 13.80 3.31
CA ILE A 179 -14.94 15.11 3.92
C ILE A 179 -16.18 16.01 3.80
N ASP A 180 -16.93 15.94 2.68
CA ASP A 180 -18.12 16.78 2.42
C ASP A 180 -19.26 15.96 1.77
N GLY A 181 -19.85 15.05 2.52
CA GLY A 181 -21.25 14.63 2.31
C GLY A 181 -21.62 13.89 1.02
N GLY A 182 -20.83 12.91 0.53
CA GLY A 182 -21.35 12.01 -0.50
C GLY A 182 -20.33 11.34 -1.41
N GLU A 183 -19.34 12.04 -1.89
CA GLU A 183 -18.28 11.47 -2.71
C GLU A 183 -16.99 11.30 -1.89
N LYS A 184 -16.28 10.22 -2.15
CA LYS A 184 -14.93 10.04 -1.60
C LYS A 184 -13.94 10.80 -2.48
N VAL A 185 -13.13 11.64 -1.85
CA VAL A 185 -12.13 12.47 -2.51
C VAL A 185 -10.75 12.05 -2.06
N ASP A 186 -9.92 11.59 -2.99
CA ASP A 186 -8.50 11.36 -2.74
C ASP A 186 -7.70 12.43 -3.49
N ARG A 187 -6.62 12.94 -2.89
CA ARG A 187 -5.78 13.98 -3.49
C ARG A 187 -4.33 13.55 -3.54
N LEU A 188 -3.78 13.61 -4.74
CA LEU A 188 -2.35 13.42 -4.99
C LEU A 188 -1.64 14.77 -4.97
N TYR A 189 -0.57 14.87 -4.20
CA TYR A 189 0.33 16.00 -4.12
C TYR A 189 1.71 15.55 -4.59
N MET A 190 2.34 16.32 -5.49
CA MET A 190 3.62 15.98 -6.10
C MET A 190 4.66 17.06 -5.80
N ALA A 191 5.93 16.68 -5.76
CA ALA A 191 7.04 17.59 -5.45
C ALA A 191 7.17 18.80 -6.40
N ASN A 192 6.64 18.70 -7.61
CA ASN A 192 6.58 19.83 -8.57
C ASN A 192 5.45 20.84 -8.27
N GLY A 193 4.73 20.68 -7.17
CA GLY A 193 3.62 21.54 -6.77
C GLY A 193 2.27 21.20 -7.42
N CYS A 194 2.22 20.22 -8.33
CA CYS A 194 0.95 19.80 -8.93
C CYS A 194 0.09 19.04 -7.92
N VAL A 195 -1.22 19.32 -7.95
CA VAL A 195 -2.24 18.62 -7.16
C VAL A 195 -3.28 18.03 -8.10
N GLN A 196 -3.53 16.73 -7.97
CA GLN A 196 -4.56 16.03 -8.74
C GLN A 196 -5.63 15.46 -7.79
N THR A 197 -6.90 15.66 -8.12
CA THR A 197 -8.03 15.15 -7.35
C THR A 197 -8.67 13.96 -8.06
N PHE A 198 -8.97 12.92 -7.30
CA PHE A 198 -9.69 11.74 -7.75
C PHE A 198 -10.99 11.59 -6.94
N THR A 199 -12.12 11.63 -7.63
CA THR A 199 -13.45 11.41 -7.03
C THR A 199 -13.98 10.04 -7.43
N HIS A 200 -14.71 9.40 -6.52
CA HIS A 200 -15.37 8.14 -6.79
C HIS A 200 -16.59 7.93 -5.90
N LYS A 201 -17.54 7.18 -6.41
CA LYS A 201 -18.75 6.83 -5.66
C LYS A 201 -18.41 5.87 -4.52
N THR A 202 -19.10 6.07 -3.40
CA THR A 202 -19.06 5.11 -2.30
C THR A 202 -19.81 3.84 -2.72
N ILE A 203 -19.14 2.70 -2.59
CA ILE A 203 -19.77 1.39 -2.75
C ILE A 203 -20.18 0.91 -1.37
N ASP A 204 -21.49 0.69 -1.18
CA ASP A 204 -22.01 0.19 0.09
C ASP A 204 -21.72 -1.31 0.21
N THR A 205 -20.73 -1.64 1.02
CA THR A 205 -20.31 -3.02 1.26
C THR A 205 -19.58 -3.16 2.59
N ARG A 206 -19.68 -4.34 3.18
CA ARG A 206 -18.88 -4.76 4.35
C ARG A 206 -17.52 -5.34 3.95
N ASN A 207 -17.30 -5.61 2.66
CA ASN A 207 -16.10 -6.26 2.13
C ASN A 207 -14.99 -5.23 1.84
N THR A 208 -14.50 -4.59 2.90
CA THR A 208 -13.49 -3.52 2.81
C THR A 208 -12.11 -3.95 3.29
N HIS A 209 -11.96 -5.21 3.73
CA HIS A 209 -10.67 -5.71 4.21
C HIS A 209 -9.65 -5.79 3.08
N GLY A 210 -8.50 -5.15 3.29
CA GLY A 210 -7.40 -5.11 2.33
C GLY A 210 -7.52 -4.09 1.20
N THR A 211 -8.50 -3.17 1.23
CA THR A 211 -8.65 -2.12 0.20
C THR A 211 -7.41 -1.24 0.05
N GLY A 212 -6.73 -0.88 1.15
CA GLY A 212 -5.46 -0.12 1.12
C GLY A 212 -4.35 -0.90 0.41
N CYS A 213 -4.11 -2.15 0.83
CA CYS A 213 -3.14 -3.05 0.21
C CYS A 213 -3.45 -3.25 -1.29
N THR A 214 -4.72 -3.46 -1.64
CA THR A 214 -5.15 -3.62 -3.03
C THR A 214 -4.87 -2.37 -3.85
N LEU A 215 -5.19 -1.17 -3.33
CA LEU A 215 -4.93 0.08 -4.04
C LEU A 215 -3.44 0.31 -4.28
N SER A 216 -2.62 0.20 -3.22
CA SER A 216 -1.17 0.42 -3.33
C SER A 216 -0.50 -0.61 -4.25
N SER A 217 -0.96 -1.86 -4.24
CA SER A 217 -0.46 -2.92 -5.13
C SER A 217 -0.94 -2.77 -6.58
N ALA A 218 -2.14 -2.24 -6.80
CA ALA A 218 -2.60 -1.90 -8.14
C ALA A 218 -1.81 -0.71 -8.72
N ILE A 219 -1.56 0.34 -7.92
CA ILE A 219 -0.76 1.49 -8.35
C ILE A 219 0.63 1.03 -8.79
N ILE A 220 1.33 0.25 -7.93
CA ILE A 220 2.69 -0.19 -8.28
C ILE A 220 2.70 -1.14 -9.48
N SER A 221 1.65 -1.94 -9.68
CA SER A 221 1.51 -2.79 -10.86
C SER A 221 1.39 -1.97 -12.14
N PHE A 222 0.58 -0.92 -12.14
CA PHE A 222 0.44 -0.04 -13.30
C PHE A 222 1.71 0.78 -13.57
N ILE A 223 2.43 1.22 -12.53
CA ILE A 223 3.75 1.86 -12.69
C ILE A 223 4.75 0.87 -13.30
N ALA A 224 4.81 -0.37 -12.81
CA ALA A 224 5.67 -1.42 -13.38
C ALA A 224 5.35 -1.71 -14.86
N ARG A 225 4.10 -1.55 -15.27
CA ARG A 225 3.62 -1.65 -16.67
C ARG A 225 3.93 -0.42 -17.52
N GLY A 226 4.55 0.63 -16.95
CA GLY A 226 5.00 1.83 -17.66
C GLY A 226 4.02 3.01 -17.67
N LEU A 227 2.93 2.99 -16.90
CA LEU A 227 2.06 4.16 -16.73
C LEU A 227 2.76 5.21 -15.87
N ASP A 228 2.50 6.48 -16.15
CA ASP A 228 2.87 7.56 -15.25
C ASP A 228 2.07 7.52 -13.93
N LEU A 229 2.49 8.32 -12.95
CA LEU A 229 1.94 8.26 -11.60
C LEU A 229 0.43 8.59 -11.55
N VAL A 230 -0.01 9.58 -12.31
CA VAL A 230 -1.41 10.03 -12.32
C VAL A 230 -2.31 8.98 -12.97
N ASP A 231 -1.91 8.47 -14.10
CA ASP A 231 -2.64 7.42 -14.84
C ASP A 231 -2.64 6.10 -14.07
N ALA A 232 -1.53 5.74 -13.43
CA ALA A 232 -1.44 4.55 -12.58
C ALA A 232 -2.42 4.62 -11.39
N ILE A 233 -2.54 5.78 -10.73
CA ILE A 233 -3.49 5.96 -9.64
C ILE A 233 -4.93 5.90 -10.16
N ALA A 234 -5.24 6.55 -11.28
CA ALA A 234 -6.57 6.52 -11.88
C ALA A 234 -7.00 5.08 -12.25
N ALA A 235 -6.10 4.33 -12.89
CA ALA A 235 -6.33 2.92 -13.26
C ALA A 235 -6.50 2.03 -12.02
N ALA A 236 -5.66 2.22 -10.99
CA ALA A 236 -5.75 1.46 -9.74
C ALA A 236 -7.05 1.72 -8.97
N LYS A 237 -7.53 2.97 -8.96
CA LYS A 237 -8.82 3.31 -8.34
C LYS A 237 -9.99 2.69 -9.09
N ASN A 238 -9.95 2.67 -10.41
CA ASN A 238 -10.95 2.00 -11.24
C ASN A 238 -10.95 0.48 -10.95
N TYR A 239 -9.78 -0.16 -10.92
CA TYR A 239 -9.64 -1.57 -10.56
C TYR A 239 -10.22 -1.87 -9.17
N LEU A 240 -9.86 -1.08 -8.14
CA LEU A 240 -10.38 -1.27 -6.78
C LEU A 240 -11.91 -1.09 -6.72
N SER A 241 -12.45 -0.08 -7.41
CA SER A 241 -13.90 0.15 -7.45
C SER A 241 -14.65 -1.03 -8.07
N GLN A 242 -14.14 -1.59 -9.15
CA GLN A 242 -14.71 -2.78 -9.77
C GLN A 242 -14.58 -4.03 -8.88
N ALA A 243 -13.42 -4.22 -8.23
CA ALA A 243 -13.21 -5.32 -7.29
C ALA A 243 -14.18 -5.27 -6.10
N LEU A 244 -14.48 -4.07 -5.61
CA LEU A 244 -15.48 -3.84 -4.57
C LEU A 244 -16.90 -4.11 -5.09
N GLU A 245 -17.26 -3.55 -6.24
CA GLU A 245 -18.61 -3.68 -6.81
C GLU A 245 -18.98 -5.13 -7.10
N VAL A 246 -18.07 -5.90 -7.72
CA VAL A 246 -18.30 -7.32 -8.02
C VAL A 246 -18.30 -8.18 -6.76
N GLY A 247 -17.52 -7.78 -5.73
CA GLY A 247 -17.42 -8.52 -4.47
C GLY A 247 -18.39 -8.10 -3.38
N LYS A 248 -19.21 -7.06 -3.57
CA LYS A 248 -19.97 -6.40 -2.49
C LYS A 248 -20.92 -7.29 -1.71
N ASP A 249 -21.56 -8.24 -2.40
CA ASP A 249 -22.58 -9.14 -1.85
C ASP A 249 -22.01 -10.53 -1.50
N ILE A 250 -20.71 -10.75 -1.65
CA ILE A 250 -20.07 -12.05 -1.38
C ILE A 250 -19.71 -12.15 0.10
N HIS A 251 -20.05 -13.25 0.73
CA HIS A 251 -19.76 -13.49 2.13
C HIS A 251 -18.54 -14.40 2.31
N ILE A 252 -17.50 -13.88 2.98
CA ILE A 252 -16.35 -14.63 3.47
C ILE A 252 -16.16 -14.30 4.94
N GLY A 253 -16.41 -15.27 5.81
CA GLY A 253 -16.37 -15.08 7.25
C GLY A 253 -17.55 -14.25 7.77
N GLU A 254 -17.49 -13.86 9.05
CA GLU A 254 -18.59 -13.16 9.74
C GLU A 254 -18.30 -11.66 9.98
N GLY A 255 -17.09 -11.20 9.69
CA GLY A 255 -16.65 -9.81 9.85
C GLY A 255 -16.55 -9.06 8.53
N HIS A 256 -15.53 -8.20 8.41
CA HIS A 256 -15.22 -7.49 7.18
C HIS A 256 -14.58 -8.45 6.17
N GLY A 257 -15.29 -8.77 5.09
CA GLY A 257 -14.78 -9.61 4.01
C GLY A 257 -13.75 -8.89 3.13
N PRO A 258 -12.97 -9.64 2.33
CA PRO A 258 -12.03 -9.07 1.36
C PRO A 258 -12.73 -8.59 0.09
N VAL A 259 -12.03 -7.77 -0.69
CA VAL A 259 -12.43 -7.42 -2.05
C VAL A 259 -12.28 -8.62 -3.00
N ASN A 260 -12.95 -8.61 -4.14
CA ASN A 260 -12.76 -9.64 -5.18
C ASN A 260 -11.58 -9.26 -6.09
N HIS A 261 -10.35 -9.61 -5.67
CA HIS A 261 -9.14 -9.27 -6.43
C HIS A 261 -9.12 -9.87 -7.85
N LEU A 262 -9.78 -11.03 -8.06
CA LEU A 262 -9.72 -11.79 -9.31
C LEU A 262 -10.99 -11.64 -10.16
N PHE A 263 -11.68 -10.50 -10.07
CA PHE A 263 -12.93 -10.25 -10.81
C PHE A 263 -12.73 -10.21 -12.34
N ASN A 264 -11.55 -9.81 -12.81
CA ASN A 264 -11.18 -9.76 -14.24
C ASN A 264 -9.66 -9.92 -14.41
N PRO A 265 -9.10 -11.14 -14.24
CA PRO A 265 -7.65 -11.31 -14.25
C PRO A 265 -7.07 -11.28 -15.66
N GLU A 266 -5.95 -10.58 -15.81
CA GLU A 266 -5.14 -10.53 -17.02
C GLU A 266 -4.10 -11.66 -17.07
N LYS A 267 -3.64 -12.02 -18.26
CA LYS A 267 -2.47 -12.89 -18.42
C LYS A 267 -1.20 -12.14 -18.04
N LEU A 268 -0.17 -12.86 -17.58
CA LEU A 268 1.15 -12.27 -17.31
C LEU A 268 1.70 -11.55 -18.54
N ILE A 269 2.14 -10.30 -18.33
CA ILE A 269 2.65 -9.43 -19.38
C ILE A 269 4.15 -9.67 -19.54
N THR A 270 4.62 -9.79 -20.78
CA THR A 270 6.04 -9.97 -21.13
C THR A 270 6.62 -8.70 -21.73
N LEU A 271 7.89 -8.41 -21.38
CA LEU A 271 8.74 -7.39 -21.99
C LEU A 271 9.62 -8.02 -23.06
#